data_18c80279e099e16bda7f92ad6a80a40c
#
_entry.id   18c80279e099e16bda7f92ad6a80a40c
#
_cell.length_a   1.000
_cell.length_b   1.000
_cell.length_c   1.000
_cell.angle_alpha   90.00
_cell.angle_beta   90.00
_cell.angle_gamma   90.00
#
_symmetry.space_group_name_H-M   'P 1'
#
loop_
_entity.id
_entity.type
_entity.pdbx_description
1 polymer ?
#
loop_
_entity_poly.entity_id
_entity_poly.type
_entity_poly.pdbx_seq_one_letter_code
_entity_poly.pdbx_strand_id
1 'polypeptide(L)'
;PASYGLLLHGSGWPRVRAALHYVVINLLASSMFLLGAAVLFGITGTLNMADMAGKIALIPQSDRGLLHAGAALLAMAFLAKAAIWPLNFWLPAAYSAASPPVAALFTVMTKVGLYAILRLWTLLFPPSALGSELFGHQVLVWGGILTLGLASVGMLASQNLGRLAGFSVLSSSGTLLAVFGFGQARLTAGALYYLASSTLALCALFLVTDLIARSRQEEEKVPTIRFGAALLPF
;
A
#
# COMPACT_ATOMS: atom_id res chain seq x y z
N PRO A 1 -1.92 8.13 -14.23
CA PRO A 1 -0.94 8.98 -14.96
C PRO A 1 -0.38 10.09 -14.09
N ALA A 2 -1.22 10.86 -13.34
CA ALA A 2 -0.76 11.99 -12.52
C ALA A 2 0.28 11.57 -11.45
N SER A 3 0.12 10.41 -10.82
CA SER A 3 1.06 9.90 -9.81
C SER A 3 2.45 9.62 -10.38
N TYR A 4 2.56 9.31 -11.67
CA TYR A 4 3.85 9.11 -12.35
C TYR A 4 4.62 10.42 -12.49
N GLY A 5 3.91 11.47 -12.93
CA GLY A 5 4.48 12.82 -13.02
C GLY A 5 4.91 13.35 -11.66
N LEU A 6 4.09 13.14 -10.62
CA LEU A 6 4.42 13.56 -9.25
C LEU A 6 5.68 12.85 -8.71
N LEU A 7 5.87 11.57 -9.01
CA LEU A 7 7.05 10.83 -8.56
C LEU A 7 8.31 11.25 -9.32
N LEU A 8 8.21 11.58 -10.61
CA LEU A 8 9.32 12.01 -11.46
C LEU A 8 9.71 13.48 -11.24
N HIS A 9 8.84 14.27 -10.63
CA HIS A 9 9.10 15.69 -10.37
C HIS A 9 10.35 15.86 -9.50
N GLY A 10 11.32 16.67 -9.98
CA GLY A 10 12.56 16.96 -9.27
C GLY A 10 13.79 16.16 -9.72
N SER A 11 13.70 15.39 -10.82
CA SER A 11 14.81 14.70 -11.52
C SER A 11 15.81 13.88 -10.65
N GLY A 12 16.70 13.13 -11.28
CA GLY A 12 17.73 12.34 -10.60
C GLY A 12 17.56 10.82 -10.80
N TRP A 13 18.68 10.11 -11.04
CA TRP A 13 18.70 8.69 -11.35
C TRP A 13 18.00 7.78 -10.33
N PRO A 14 18.18 7.97 -8.98
CA PRO A 14 17.49 7.15 -8.00
C PRO A 14 15.96 7.26 -8.11
N ARG A 15 15.47 8.47 -8.42
CA ARG A 15 14.05 8.78 -8.56
C ARG A 15 13.46 8.15 -9.83
N VAL A 16 14.18 8.22 -10.93
CA VAL A 16 13.80 7.58 -12.20
C VAL A 16 13.70 6.06 -12.03
N ARG A 17 14.69 5.44 -11.38
CA ARG A 17 14.67 4.00 -11.10
C ARG A 17 13.47 3.58 -10.22
N ALA A 18 13.21 4.33 -9.15
CA ALA A 18 12.06 4.07 -8.29
C ALA A 18 10.73 4.27 -9.03
N ALA A 19 10.64 5.29 -9.88
CA ALA A 19 9.47 5.56 -10.71
C ALA A 19 9.22 4.45 -11.74
N LEU A 20 10.25 3.88 -12.36
CA LEU A 20 10.09 2.75 -13.28
C LEU A 20 9.45 1.54 -12.58
N HIS A 21 9.94 1.13 -11.41
CA HIS A 21 9.32 0.05 -10.66
C HIS A 21 7.87 0.36 -10.30
N TYR A 22 7.59 1.59 -9.87
CA TYR A 22 6.24 2.05 -9.56
C TYR A 22 5.31 1.99 -10.78
N VAL A 23 5.76 2.46 -11.95
CA VAL A 23 4.99 2.45 -13.20
C VAL A 23 4.68 1.03 -13.63
N VAL A 24 5.69 0.16 -13.68
CA VAL A 24 5.53 -1.25 -14.12
C VAL A 24 4.50 -1.97 -13.23
N ILE A 25 4.67 -1.91 -11.92
CA ILE A 25 3.73 -2.56 -10.98
C ILE A 25 2.32 -1.98 -11.12
N ASN A 26 2.19 -0.67 -11.30
CA ASN A 26 0.87 -0.04 -11.46
C ASN A 26 0.19 -0.39 -12.77
N LEU A 27 0.94 -0.53 -13.87
CA LEU A 27 0.39 -0.99 -15.16
C LEU A 27 -0.08 -2.44 -15.07
N LEU A 28 0.75 -3.33 -14.50
CA LEU A 28 0.37 -4.73 -14.26
C LEU A 28 -0.89 -4.82 -13.36
N ALA A 29 -0.92 -4.08 -12.26
CA ALA A 29 -2.07 -4.05 -11.38
C ALA A 29 -3.33 -3.52 -12.09
N SER A 30 -3.21 -2.51 -12.94
CA SER A 30 -4.33 -1.98 -13.71
C SER A 30 -4.86 -2.98 -14.75
N SER A 31 -3.97 -3.72 -15.41
CA SER A 31 -4.36 -4.79 -16.35
C SER A 31 -5.07 -5.94 -15.62
N MET A 32 -4.55 -6.36 -14.46
CA MET A 32 -5.20 -7.39 -13.64
C MET A 32 -6.57 -6.93 -13.12
N PHE A 33 -6.69 -5.65 -12.75
CA PHE A 33 -7.96 -5.06 -12.34
C PHE A 33 -9.01 -5.14 -13.46
N LEU A 34 -8.64 -4.72 -14.67
CA LEU A 34 -9.56 -4.75 -15.82
C LEU A 34 -9.97 -6.18 -16.18
N LEU A 35 -9.01 -7.12 -16.21
CA LEU A 35 -9.29 -8.52 -16.47
C LEU A 35 -10.19 -9.14 -15.40
N GLY A 36 -9.90 -8.91 -14.13
CA GLY A 36 -10.72 -9.39 -13.01
C GLY A 36 -12.13 -8.82 -13.04
N ALA A 37 -12.26 -7.52 -13.29
CA ALA A 37 -13.57 -6.86 -13.43
C ALA A 37 -14.35 -7.40 -14.63
N ALA A 38 -13.69 -7.63 -15.78
CA ALA A 38 -14.34 -8.19 -16.98
C ALA A 38 -14.84 -9.62 -16.75
N VAL A 39 -14.04 -10.46 -16.09
CA VAL A 39 -14.44 -11.84 -15.74
C VAL A 39 -15.64 -11.82 -14.77
N LEU A 40 -15.58 -11.01 -13.72
CA LEU A 40 -16.68 -10.90 -12.76
C LEU A 40 -17.95 -10.34 -13.43
N PHE A 41 -17.82 -9.35 -14.31
CA PHE A 41 -18.95 -8.83 -15.10
C PHE A 41 -19.52 -9.90 -16.01
N GLY A 42 -18.70 -10.70 -16.69
CA GLY A 42 -19.14 -11.78 -17.57
C GLY A 42 -20.00 -12.83 -16.85
N ILE A 43 -19.70 -13.10 -15.58
CA ILE A 43 -20.44 -14.10 -14.78
C ILE A 43 -21.67 -13.50 -14.11
N THR A 44 -21.57 -12.28 -13.59
CA THR A 44 -22.63 -11.68 -12.76
C THR A 44 -23.52 -10.72 -13.56
N GLY A 45 -23.05 -10.24 -14.70
CA GLY A 45 -23.74 -9.23 -15.51
C GLY A 45 -23.82 -7.85 -14.85
N THR A 46 -23.00 -7.60 -13.81
CA THR A 46 -23.01 -6.34 -13.06
C THR A 46 -21.64 -6.01 -12.49
N LEU A 47 -21.34 -4.72 -12.35
CA LEU A 47 -20.19 -4.19 -11.59
C LEU A 47 -20.62 -3.49 -10.30
N ASN A 48 -21.93 -3.41 -10.04
CA ASN A 48 -22.41 -2.91 -8.77
C ASN A 48 -22.14 -3.95 -7.68
N MET A 49 -21.32 -3.60 -6.69
CA MET A 49 -20.88 -4.52 -5.63
C MET A 49 -22.04 -5.11 -4.82
N ALA A 50 -23.07 -4.34 -4.55
CA ALA A 50 -24.24 -4.82 -3.79
C ALA A 50 -25.07 -5.83 -4.59
N ASP A 51 -25.31 -5.57 -5.88
CA ASP A 51 -26.00 -6.47 -6.80
C ASP A 51 -25.17 -7.76 -7.05
N MET A 52 -23.86 -7.60 -7.21
CA MET A 52 -22.92 -8.71 -7.38
C MET A 52 -22.96 -9.65 -6.17
N ALA A 53 -22.99 -9.12 -4.94
CA ALA A 53 -23.08 -9.92 -3.72
C ALA A 53 -24.33 -10.84 -3.71
N GLY A 54 -25.48 -10.32 -4.16
CA GLY A 54 -26.70 -11.11 -4.32
C GLY A 54 -26.60 -12.18 -5.41
N LYS A 55 -26.00 -11.85 -6.54
CA LYS A 55 -25.86 -12.75 -7.69
C LYS A 55 -24.84 -13.87 -7.47
N ILE A 56 -23.77 -13.63 -6.71
CA ILE A 56 -22.76 -14.66 -6.38
C ILE A 56 -23.39 -15.87 -5.70
N ALA A 57 -24.39 -15.67 -4.86
CA ALA A 57 -25.10 -16.75 -4.19
C ALA A 57 -25.85 -17.67 -5.16
N LEU A 58 -26.21 -17.17 -6.34
CA LEU A 58 -26.95 -17.88 -7.37
C LEU A 58 -26.07 -18.56 -8.42
N ILE A 59 -24.75 -18.37 -8.37
CA ILE A 59 -23.81 -18.91 -9.35
C ILE A 59 -23.73 -20.45 -9.21
N PRO A 60 -23.91 -21.22 -10.31
CA PRO A 60 -23.74 -22.66 -10.29
C PRO A 60 -22.34 -23.11 -9.87
N GLN A 61 -22.22 -24.31 -9.33
CA GLN A 61 -20.94 -24.90 -8.94
C GLN A 61 -19.95 -24.99 -10.11
N SER A 62 -20.42 -25.21 -11.35
CA SER A 62 -19.60 -25.24 -12.57
C SER A 62 -18.82 -23.94 -12.81
N ASP A 63 -19.40 -22.80 -12.45
CA ASP A 63 -18.87 -21.48 -12.80
C ASP A 63 -18.11 -20.84 -11.63
N ARG A 64 -18.10 -21.46 -10.46
CA ARG A 64 -17.38 -20.95 -9.28
C ARG A 64 -15.87 -20.87 -9.48
N GLY A 65 -15.29 -21.79 -10.26
CA GLY A 65 -13.88 -21.71 -10.61
C GLY A 65 -13.54 -20.40 -11.35
N LEU A 66 -14.39 -19.98 -12.27
CA LEU A 66 -14.23 -18.74 -13.01
C LEU A 66 -14.47 -17.51 -12.11
N LEU A 67 -15.46 -17.59 -11.21
CA LEU A 67 -15.69 -16.56 -10.18
C LEU A 67 -14.43 -16.36 -9.32
N HIS A 68 -13.87 -17.45 -8.80
CA HIS A 68 -12.66 -17.37 -7.97
C HIS A 68 -11.45 -16.85 -8.76
N ALA A 69 -11.31 -17.21 -10.03
CA ALA A 69 -10.25 -16.69 -10.90
C ALA A 69 -10.41 -15.18 -11.13
N GLY A 70 -11.62 -14.69 -11.43
CA GLY A 70 -11.89 -13.25 -11.56
C GLY A 70 -11.64 -12.47 -10.28
N ALA A 71 -12.09 -13.02 -9.15
CA ALA A 71 -11.85 -12.44 -7.83
C ALA A 71 -10.36 -12.44 -7.46
N ALA A 72 -9.61 -13.49 -7.79
CA ALA A 72 -8.17 -13.56 -7.54
C ALA A 72 -7.40 -12.52 -8.37
N LEU A 73 -7.74 -12.32 -9.65
CA LEU A 73 -7.15 -11.27 -10.48
C LEU A 73 -7.40 -9.88 -9.91
N LEU A 74 -8.63 -9.62 -9.47
CA LEU A 74 -9.00 -8.35 -8.84
C LEU A 74 -8.27 -8.16 -7.51
N ALA A 75 -8.15 -9.23 -6.70
CA ALA A 75 -7.38 -9.24 -5.48
C ALA A 75 -5.91 -8.88 -5.72
N MET A 76 -5.27 -9.54 -6.68
CA MET A 76 -3.86 -9.28 -7.03
C MET A 76 -3.63 -7.82 -7.40
N ALA A 77 -4.57 -7.19 -8.11
CA ALA A 77 -4.48 -5.77 -8.43
C ALA A 77 -4.45 -4.89 -7.17
N PHE A 78 -5.36 -5.13 -6.23
CA PHE A 78 -5.40 -4.36 -4.97
C PHE A 78 -4.27 -4.73 -4.01
N LEU A 79 -3.86 -6.00 -3.95
CA LEU A 79 -2.74 -6.46 -3.13
C LEU A 79 -1.41 -5.87 -3.62
N ALA A 80 -1.22 -5.74 -4.93
CA ALA A 80 -0.06 -5.04 -5.50
C ALA A 80 -0.05 -3.55 -5.09
N LYS A 81 -1.23 -2.89 -5.08
CA LYS A 81 -1.39 -1.51 -4.59
C LYS A 81 -1.15 -1.39 -3.08
N ALA A 82 -1.61 -2.37 -2.30
CA ALA A 82 -1.40 -2.45 -0.86
C ALA A 82 0.03 -2.86 -0.49
N ALA A 83 0.86 -3.21 -1.48
CA ALA A 83 2.24 -3.66 -1.33
C ALA A 83 2.38 -4.87 -0.38
N ILE A 84 1.55 -5.91 -0.58
CA ILE A 84 1.69 -7.18 0.13
C ILE A 84 2.98 -7.89 -0.31
N TRP A 85 3.61 -8.65 0.58
CA TRP A 85 4.70 -9.55 0.20
C TRP A 85 4.20 -10.64 -0.78
N PRO A 86 4.92 -10.95 -1.87
CA PRO A 86 6.23 -10.45 -2.29
C PRO A 86 6.21 -9.16 -3.15
N LEU A 87 5.07 -8.53 -3.36
CA LEU A 87 4.88 -7.37 -4.24
C LEU A 87 5.22 -6.02 -3.57
N ASN A 88 5.90 -6.04 -2.42
CA ASN A 88 6.16 -4.84 -1.60
C ASN A 88 7.45 -4.08 -1.93
N PHE A 89 8.31 -4.63 -2.80
CA PHE A 89 9.66 -4.11 -3.08
C PHE A 89 9.68 -2.68 -3.66
N TRP A 90 8.61 -2.29 -4.35
CA TRP A 90 8.52 -0.98 -5.00
C TRP A 90 8.23 0.16 -4.02
N LEU A 91 7.51 -0.11 -2.91
CA LEU A 91 6.95 0.92 -2.04
C LEU A 91 8.03 1.70 -1.27
N PRO A 92 8.98 1.07 -0.52
CA PRO A 92 9.96 1.84 0.24
C PRO A 92 10.86 2.70 -0.65
N ALA A 93 11.21 2.20 -1.85
CA ALA A 93 12.01 2.94 -2.82
C ALA A 93 11.25 4.12 -3.43
N ALA A 94 9.99 3.91 -3.82
CA ALA A 94 9.15 4.96 -4.41
C ALA A 94 8.83 6.08 -3.39
N TYR A 95 8.50 5.71 -2.15
CA TYR A 95 8.13 6.67 -1.11
C TYR A 95 9.33 7.46 -0.60
N SER A 96 10.50 6.84 -0.48
CA SER A 96 11.73 7.56 -0.08
C SER A 96 12.28 8.47 -1.19
N ALA A 97 11.98 8.17 -2.45
CA ALA A 97 12.40 8.98 -3.60
C ALA A 97 11.42 10.13 -3.91
N ALA A 98 10.16 10.00 -3.53
CA ALA A 98 9.15 11.04 -3.70
C ALA A 98 9.42 12.26 -2.81
N SER A 99 8.89 13.43 -3.21
CA SER A 99 8.86 14.55 -2.28
C SER A 99 7.91 14.23 -1.11
N PRO A 100 8.18 14.69 0.12
CA PRO A 100 7.40 14.30 1.30
C PRO A 100 5.89 14.52 1.19
N PRO A 101 5.38 15.62 0.62
CA PRO A 101 3.94 15.78 0.37
C PRO A 101 3.37 14.73 -0.61
N VAL A 102 4.15 14.35 -1.64
CA VAL A 102 3.75 13.30 -2.59
C VAL A 102 3.75 11.93 -1.93
N ALA A 103 4.73 11.64 -1.06
CA ALA A 103 4.76 10.39 -0.29
C ALA A 103 3.56 10.30 0.68
N ALA A 104 3.16 11.41 1.30
CA ALA A 104 1.95 11.48 2.11
C ALA A 104 0.68 11.16 1.29
N LEU A 105 0.53 11.74 0.09
CA LEU A 105 -0.56 11.40 -0.83
C LEU A 105 -0.56 9.92 -1.24
N PHE A 106 0.62 9.35 -1.52
CA PHE A 106 0.74 7.93 -1.86
C PHE A 106 0.35 7.02 -0.70
N THR A 107 0.58 7.43 0.54
CA THR A 107 0.11 6.71 1.72
C THR A 107 -1.41 6.56 1.72
N VAL A 108 -2.14 7.64 1.42
CA VAL A 108 -3.60 7.59 1.28
C VAL A 108 -4.01 6.61 0.17
N MET A 109 -3.36 6.65 -1.00
CA MET A 109 -3.66 5.75 -2.11
C MET A 109 -3.47 4.27 -1.74
N THR A 110 -2.41 3.94 -1.00
CA THR A 110 -2.18 2.58 -0.49
C THR A 110 -3.31 2.14 0.44
N LYS A 111 -3.77 3.02 1.32
CA LYS A 111 -4.89 2.75 2.25
C LYS A 111 -6.22 2.57 1.54
N VAL A 112 -6.46 3.29 0.44
CA VAL A 112 -7.63 3.07 -0.42
C VAL A 112 -7.61 1.65 -1.02
N GLY A 113 -6.45 1.16 -1.46
CA GLY A 113 -6.30 -0.23 -1.92
C GLY A 113 -6.68 -1.26 -0.85
N LEU A 114 -6.23 -1.05 0.39
CA LEU A 114 -6.60 -1.89 1.54
C LEU A 114 -8.10 -1.85 1.85
N TYR A 115 -8.70 -0.66 1.82
CA TYR A 115 -10.14 -0.50 1.99
C TYR A 115 -10.94 -1.22 0.90
N ALA A 116 -10.49 -1.15 -0.36
CA ALA A 116 -11.11 -1.85 -1.47
C ALA A 116 -11.09 -3.38 -1.25
N ILE A 117 -9.97 -3.95 -0.77
CA ILE A 117 -9.89 -5.37 -0.40
C ILE A 117 -10.92 -5.68 0.69
N LEU A 118 -10.93 -4.94 1.77
CA LEU A 118 -11.88 -5.14 2.86
C LEU A 118 -13.32 -5.11 2.34
N ARG A 119 -13.67 -4.07 1.57
CA ARG A 119 -15.02 -3.87 1.05
C ARG A 119 -15.48 -4.99 0.14
N LEU A 120 -14.61 -5.41 -0.79
CA LEU A 120 -14.93 -6.50 -1.70
C LEU A 120 -15.04 -7.83 -0.98
N TRP A 121 -14.08 -8.17 -0.12
CA TRP A 121 -14.04 -9.46 0.56
C TRP A 121 -15.21 -9.64 1.53
N THR A 122 -15.55 -8.60 2.29
CA THR A 122 -16.69 -8.66 3.23
C THR A 122 -18.04 -8.75 2.51
N LEU A 123 -18.15 -8.24 1.28
CA LEU A 123 -19.39 -8.30 0.50
C LEU A 123 -19.50 -9.57 -0.35
N LEU A 124 -18.42 -9.96 -1.03
CA LEU A 124 -18.48 -11.05 -2.01
C LEU A 124 -18.23 -12.43 -1.38
N PHE A 125 -17.43 -12.50 -0.33
CA PHE A 125 -17.00 -13.75 0.31
C PHE A 125 -17.21 -13.73 1.83
N PRO A 126 -18.43 -13.41 2.32
CA PRO A 126 -18.71 -13.47 3.75
C PRO A 126 -18.62 -14.92 4.26
N PRO A 127 -18.49 -15.13 5.57
CA PRO A 127 -18.51 -16.48 6.16
C PRO A 127 -19.75 -17.31 5.83
N SER A 128 -20.83 -16.66 5.43
CA SER A 128 -22.10 -17.29 5.02
C SER A 128 -22.20 -17.60 3.52
N ALA A 129 -21.17 -17.29 2.73
CA ALA A 129 -21.18 -17.54 1.28
C ALA A 129 -20.99 -19.03 0.98
N LEU A 130 -22.09 -19.76 0.76
CA LEU A 130 -22.09 -21.20 0.46
C LEU A 130 -21.12 -21.54 -0.69
N GLY A 131 -20.07 -22.34 -0.36
CA GLY A 131 -19.09 -22.85 -1.31
C GLY A 131 -18.03 -21.85 -1.81
N SER A 132 -18.00 -20.62 -1.25
CA SER A 132 -16.96 -19.62 -1.48
C SER A 132 -16.59 -18.91 -0.17
N GLU A 133 -16.84 -19.59 0.94
CA GLU A 133 -16.63 -19.09 2.30
C GLU A 133 -15.17 -18.69 2.50
N LEU A 134 -14.97 -17.44 2.94
CA LEU A 134 -13.65 -16.95 3.28
C LEU A 134 -12.58 -17.15 2.18
N PHE A 135 -12.98 -17.13 0.90
CA PHE A 135 -12.05 -17.28 -0.23
C PHE A 135 -10.88 -16.29 -0.11
N GLY A 136 -9.65 -16.80 -0.16
CA GLY A 136 -8.43 -15.98 -0.10
C GLY A 136 -8.07 -15.42 1.27
N HIS A 137 -8.84 -15.64 2.34
CA HIS A 137 -8.56 -15.13 3.68
C HIS A 137 -7.19 -15.57 4.21
N GLN A 138 -6.79 -16.82 4.00
CA GLN A 138 -5.47 -17.32 4.40
C GLN A 138 -4.33 -16.56 3.70
N VAL A 139 -4.51 -16.19 2.45
CA VAL A 139 -3.53 -15.39 1.71
C VAL A 139 -3.39 -14.00 2.35
N LEU A 140 -4.49 -13.39 2.80
CA LEU A 140 -4.47 -12.12 3.49
C LEU A 140 -3.76 -12.22 4.85
N VAL A 141 -4.03 -13.27 5.64
CA VAL A 141 -3.39 -13.48 6.95
C VAL A 141 -1.89 -13.67 6.78
N TRP A 142 -1.48 -14.69 6.04
CA TRP A 142 -0.06 -15.01 5.90
C TRP A 142 0.72 -13.95 5.14
N GLY A 143 0.16 -13.42 4.05
CA GLY A 143 0.76 -12.33 3.31
C GLY A 143 0.88 -11.06 4.15
N GLY A 144 -0.11 -10.77 4.99
CA GLY A 144 -0.09 -9.65 5.94
C GLY A 144 0.98 -9.83 7.01
N ILE A 145 1.10 -11.01 7.63
CA ILE A 145 2.11 -11.33 8.64
C ILE A 145 3.52 -11.24 8.05
N LEU A 146 3.74 -11.82 6.86
CA LEU A 146 5.04 -11.74 6.18
C LEU A 146 5.40 -10.30 5.81
N THR A 147 4.43 -9.53 5.32
CA THR A 147 4.63 -8.10 5.03
C THR A 147 5.01 -7.33 6.29
N LEU A 148 4.31 -7.57 7.41
CA LEU A 148 4.61 -6.96 8.71
C LEU A 148 6.02 -7.32 9.19
N GLY A 149 6.39 -8.59 9.14
CA GLY A 149 7.71 -9.07 9.56
C GLY A 149 8.84 -8.43 8.74
N LEU A 150 8.72 -8.42 7.42
CA LEU A 150 9.71 -7.77 6.54
C LEU A 150 9.76 -6.26 6.76
N ALA A 151 8.62 -5.62 6.96
CA ALA A 151 8.56 -4.18 7.26
C ALA A 151 9.29 -3.86 8.57
N SER A 152 9.11 -4.68 9.61
CA SER A 152 9.78 -4.50 10.90
C SER A 152 11.31 -4.61 10.77
N VAL A 153 11.80 -5.62 10.05
CA VAL A 153 13.24 -5.75 9.74
C VAL A 153 13.74 -4.56 8.94
N GLY A 154 12.97 -4.13 7.94
CA GLY A 154 13.29 -2.97 7.11
C GLY A 154 13.35 -1.65 7.89
N MET A 155 12.46 -1.46 8.87
CA MET A 155 12.50 -0.29 9.77
C MET A 155 13.79 -0.29 10.62
N LEU A 156 14.13 -1.42 11.22
CA LEU A 156 15.35 -1.55 12.04
C LEU A 156 16.63 -1.33 11.23
N ALA A 157 16.65 -1.76 9.97
CA ALA A 157 17.79 -1.59 9.07
C ALA A 157 17.86 -0.19 8.42
N SER A 158 16.86 0.67 8.61
CA SER A 158 16.78 1.96 7.91
C SER A 158 17.66 3.01 8.56
N GLN A 159 18.57 3.59 7.76
CA GLN A 159 19.43 4.73 8.15
C GLN A 159 18.86 6.09 7.66
N ASN A 160 17.78 6.08 6.91
CA ASN A 160 17.15 7.26 6.31
C ASN A 160 15.69 7.37 6.76
N LEU A 161 15.29 8.56 7.23
CA LEU A 161 13.93 8.81 7.74
C LEU A 161 12.84 8.56 6.70
N GLY A 162 13.05 8.94 5.44
CA GLY A 162 12.09 8.68 4.37
C GLY A 162 11.91 7.19 4.09
N ARG A 163 12.99 6.38 4.17
CA ARG A 163 12.92 4.94 4.02
C ARG A 163 12.24 4.29 5.23
N LEU A 164 12.54 4.76 6.44
CA LEU A 164 11.87 4.32 7.67
C LEU A 164 10.36 4.58 7.58
N ALA A 165 9.95 5.78 7.15
CA ALA A 165 8.55 6.11 6.93
C ALA A 165 7.89 5.19 5.89
N GLY A 166 8.58 4.85 4.80
CA GLY A 166 8.11 3.89 3.79
C GLY A 166 7.89 2.50 4.37
N PHE A 167 8.79 1.98 5.20
CA PHE A 167 8.61 0.70 5.90
C PHE A 167 7.50 0.77 6.95
N SER A 168 7.28 1.92 7.58
CA SER A 168 6.14 2.11 8.49
C SER A 168 4.80 2.01 7.76
N VAL A 169 4.71 2.49 6.51
CA VAL A 169 3.53 2.27 5.66
C VAL A 169 3.31 0.78 5.40
N LEU A 170 4.38 0.03 5.06
CA LEU A 170 4.32 -1.42 4.87
C LEU A 170 3.88 -2.16 6.14
N SER A 171 4.42 -1.81 7.29
CA SER A 171 4.03 -2.38 8.59
C SER A 171 2.54 -2.20 8.85
N SER A 172 2.04 -1.00 8.66
CA SER A 172 0.62 -0.70 8.79
C SER A 172 -0.25 -1.46 7.76
N SER A 173 0.24 -1.63 6.52
CA SER A 173 -0.46 -2.40 5.49
C SER A 173 -0.52 -3.88 5.86
N GLY A 174 0.59 -4.47 6.31
CA GLY A 174 0.66 -5.85 6.75
C GLY A 174 -0.28 -6.14 7.92
N THR A 175 -0.32 -5.24 8.92
CA THR A 175 -1.24 -5.34 10.06
C THR A 175 -2.69 -5.37 9.60
N LEU A 176 -3.11 -4.44 8.72
CA LEU A 176 -4.48 -4.36 8.22
C LEU A 176 -4.86 -5.61 7.41
N LEU A 177 -3.98 -6.07 6.51
CA LEU A 177 -4.23 -7.26 5.71
C LEU A 177 -4.39 -8.51 6.58
N ALA A 178 -3.51 -8.70 7.57
CA ALA A 178 -3.60 -9.81 8.50
C ALA A 178 -4.93 -9.78 9.27
N VAL A 179 -5.33 -8.61 9.77
CA VAL A 179 -6.59 -8.45 10.51
C VAL A 179 -7.81 -8.70 9.62
N PHE A 180 -7.80 -8.22 8.38
CA PHE A 180 -8.89 -8.48 7.42
C PHE A 180 -9.02 -9.98 7.10
N GLY A 181 -7.90 -10.69 7.05
CA GLY A 181 -7.88 -12.13 6.81
C GLY A 181 -8.53 -12.98 7.91
N PHE A 182 -8.75 -12.45 9.13
CA PHE A 182 -9.50 -13.18 10.16
C PHE A 182 -11.02 -13.20 9.95
N GLY A 183 -11.57 -12.28 9.15
CA GLY A 183 -13.00 -12.25 8.81
C GLY A 183 -13.95 -11.99 9.99
N GLN A 184 -13.45 -11.49 11.13
CA GLN A 184 -14.25 -11.25 12.33
C GLN A 184 -14.73 -9.79 12.40
N ALA A 185 -16.03 -9.58 12.59
CA ALA A 185 -16.64 -8.24 12.60
C ALA A 185 -16.03 -7.30 13.64
N ARG A 186 -15.70 -7.81 14.84
CA ARG A 186 -15.06 -7.00 15.90
C ARG A 186 -13.67 -6.52 15.49
N LEU A 187 -12.88 -7.40 14.88
CA LEU A 187 -11.54 -7.05 14.39
C LEU A 187 -11.62 -6.07 13.22
N THR A 188 -12.60 -6.24 12.34
CA THR A 188 -12.84 -5.33 11.21
C THR A 188 -13.17 -3.91 11.69
N ALA A 189 -13.97 -3.75 12.73
CA ALA A 189 -14.29 -2.44 13.32
C ALA A 189 -13.02 -1.75 13.85
N GLY A 190 -12.19 -2.48 14.63
CA GLY A 190 -10.89 -1.98 15.10
C GLY A 190 -9.93 -1.64 13.96
N ALA A 191 -9.91 -2.46 12.90
CA ALA A 191 -9.08 -2.23 11.73
C ALA A 191 -9.51 -0.99 10.93
N LEU A 192 -10.79 -0.67 10.84
CA LEU A 192 -11.27 0.58 10.22
C LEU A 192 -10.81 1.81 10.99
N TYR A 193 -10.89 1.77 12.32
CA TYR A 193 -10.34 2.84 13.16
C TYR A 193 -8.82 2.98 12.97
N TYR A 194 -8.10 1.85 13.00
CA TYR A 194 -6.66 1.83 12.77
C TYR A 194 -6.29 2.30 11.36
N LEU A 195 -7.08 1.98 10.33
CA LEU A 195 -6.88 2.45 8.97
C LEU A 195 -6.88 3.98 8.90
N ALA A 196 -7.89 4.62 9.51
CA ALA A 196 -8.00 6.08 9.52
C ALA A 196 -6.85 6.73 10.34
N SER A 197 -6.64 6.28 11.58
CA SER A 197 -5.63 6.83 12.48
C SER A 197 -4.21 6.64 11.96
N SER A 198 -3.87 5.44 11.45
CA SER A 198 -2.55 5.17 10.88
C SER A 198 -2.30 5.95 9.59
N THR A 199 -3.34 6.21 8.78
CA THR A 199 -3.20 7.05 7.58
C THR A 199 -2.77 8.45 7.95
N LEU A 200 -3.47 9.07 8.89
CA LEU A 200 -3.14 10.43 9.37
C LEU A 200 -1.74 10.49 10.00
N ALA A 201 -1.42 9.52 10.85
CA ALA A 201 -0.12 9.46 11.51
C ALA A 201 1.04 9.31 10.50
N LEU A 202 0.88 8.45 9.49
CA LEU A 202 1.91 8.24 8.45
C LEU A 202 2.05 9.45 7.52
N CYS A 203 0.95 10.10 7.16
CA CYS A 203 0.99 11.36 6.42
C CYS A 203 1.75 12.44 7.22
N ALA A 204 1.44 12.58 8.51
CA ALA A 204 2.14 13.50 9.40
C ALA A 204 3.64 13.15 9.50
N LEU A 205 3.98 11.86 9.60
CA LEU A 205 5.37 11.39 9.63
C LEU A 205 6.16 11.85 8.39
N PHE A 206 5.61 11.71 7.19
CA PHE A 206 6.27 12.21 5.96
C PHE A 206 6.46 13.73 5.98
N LEU A 207 5.46 14.50 6.44
CA LEU A 207 5.58 15.95 6.54
C LEU A 207 6.61 16.38 7.59
N VAL A 208 6.69 15.66 8.71
CA VAL A 208 7.73 15.92 9.74
C VAL A 208 9.13 15.60 9.20
N THR A 209 9.29 14.55 8.39
CA THR A 209 10.59 14.25 7.76
C THR A 209 11.04 15.39 6.83
N ASP A 210 10.11 16.08 6.17
CA ASP A 210 10.40 17.26 5.35
C ASP A 210 10.88 18.44 6.20
N LEU A 211 10.19 18.71 7.31
CA LEU A 211 10.58 19.79 8.23
C LEU A 211 11.99 19.56 8.79
N ILE A 212 12.29 18.34 9.22
CA ILE A 212 13.63 17.99 9.72
C ILE A 212 14.69 18.16 8.62
N ALA A 213 14.40 17.76 7.38
CA ALA A 213 15.33 17.91 6.28
C ALA A 213 15.61 19.39 5.95
N ARG A 214 14.59 20.24 6.01
CA ARG A 214 14.71 21.68 5.77
C ARG A 214 15.50 22.37 6.89
N SER A 215 15.20 22.07 8.16
CA SER A 215 15.94 22.67 9.29
C SER A 215 17.41 22.33 9.25
N ARG A 216 17.78 21.09 8.90
CA ARG A 216 19.19 20.68 8.72
C ARG A 216 19.88 21.44 7.58
N GLN A 217 19.17 21.69 6.47
CA GLN A 217 19.72 22.46 5.36
C GLN A 217 19.90 23.95 5.72
N GLU A 218 19.06 24.50 6.56
CA GLU A 218 19.18 25.86 7.07
C GLU A 218 20.36 25.98 8.03
N GLU A 219 20.55 25.03 8.93
CA GLU A 219 21.72 24.98 9.82
C GLU A 219 23.05 24.87 9.05
N GLU A 220 23.08 24.09 7.97
CA GLU A 220 24.27 23.93 7.13
C GLU A 220 24.58 25.21 6.33
N LYS A 221 23.57 26.04 6.04
CA LYS A 221 23.73 27.34 5.36
C LYS A 221 24.14 28.47 6.29
N VAL A 222 23.95 28.36 7.59
CA VAL A 222 24.50 29.32 8.56
C VAL A 222 26.01 29.22 8.47
N PRO A 223 26.72 30.28 8.02
CA PRO A 223 28.16 30.23 7.97
C PRO A 223 28.62 30.01 9.40
N THR A 224 29.16 28.81 9.67
CA THR A 224 29.95 28.58 10.88
C THR A 224 31.05 29.62 10.82
N ILE A 225 30.94 30.64 11.67
CA ILE A 225 32.06 31.50 11.98
C ILE A 225 33.10 30.54 12.59
N ARG A 226 33.91 29.94 11.72
CA ARG A 226 35.14 29.33 12.15
C ARG A 226 35.91 30.53 12.72
N PHE A 227 35.83 30.69 14.02
CA PHE A 227 36.86 31.47 14.72
C PHE A 227 38.14 30.75 14.31
N GLY A 228 38.78 31.40 13.34
CA GLY A 228 40.02 30.88 12.84
C GLY A 228 40.90 30.65 14.04
N ALA A 229 41.41 29.42 14.17
CA ALA A 229 42.67 29.21 14.78
C ALA A 229 43.70 29.97 13.90
N ALA A 230 43.54 31.29 13.90
CA ALA A 230 44.52 32.21 13.41
C ALA A 230 45.57 32.27 14.48
N LEU A 231 46.64 31.51 14.24
CA LEU A 231 47.97 31.99 14.47
C LEU A 231 48.39 32.16 15.93
N LEU A 232 49.10 31.19 16.43
CA LEU A 232 50.34 31.51 17.08
C LEU A 232 51.47 31.00 16.22
N PRO A 233 52.29 31.88 15.60
CA PRO A 233 53.60 31.54 15.08
C PRO A 233 54.57 31.55 16.24
N PHE A 234 55.06 30.39 16.61
CA PHE A 234 56.38 30.23 17.19
C PHE A 234 57.00 28.92 16.71
#